data_3d7e0ce0edf590b3ed63937b1db17b85
#
_entry.id   3d7e0ce0edf590b3ed63937b1db17b85
#
_cell.length_a   1.000
_cell.length_b   1.000
_cell.length_c   1.000
_cell.angle_alpha   90.00
_cell.angle_beta   90.00
_cell.angle_gamma   90.00
#
_symmetry.space_group_name_H-M   'P 1'
#
loop_
_entity.id
_entity.type
_entity.pdbx_description
1 polymer ?
#
loop_
_entity_poly.entity_id
_entity_poly.type
_entity_poly.pdbx_seq_one_letter_code
_entity_poly.pdbx_strand_id
1 'polypeptide(L)'
;GVSVLYISGEESLRQIKLRADRLGSFNDKLKLLCETNLENIREIIERTKPDVAVVDSIQTMFHEDITSAPGSVSQVRESTNVLMQIAKGMGVSIFIVGHVTKEGNVAGPRVLEHMVDTVLYFEGDRHASYRILRAVKNRFGSTNEIGVFEMQNTGLEEVRNPSEFLLNGRPENASGSVVACSMEGTRPILVEIQALVCQSNFGIPRRTAVGTDFNRVNLLMAVDRKSVV
;
A
#
# COMPACT_ATOMS: atom_id res chain seq x y z
N GLY A 1 -13.89 -21.97 -7.38
CA GLY A 1 -13.20 -20.98 -6.54
C GLY A 1 -11.70 -21.23 -6.62
N VAL A 2 -10.91 -20.18 -6.45
CA VAL A 2 -9.45 -20.17 -6.48
C VAL A 2 -8.88 -20.89 -5.26
N SER A 3 -7.87 -21.75 -5.43
CA SER A 3 -7.13 -22.37 -4.34
C SER A 3 -5.97 -21.45 -3.93
N VAL A 4 -5.81 -21.23 -2.62
CA VAL A 4 -4.82 -20.32 -2.07
C VAL A 4 -3.94 -21.04 -1.05
N LEU A 5 -2.63 -20.86 -1.17
CA LEU A 5 -1.65 -21.27 -0.16
C LEU A 5 -1.08 -19.99 0.49
N TYR A 6 -1.40 -19.78 1.77
CA TYR A 6 -0.82 -18.68 2.56
C TYR A 6 0.37 -19.21 3.36
N ILE A 7 1.54 -18.64 3.12
CA ILE A 7 2.81 -19.03 3.71
C ILE A 7 3.26 -17.91 4.64
N SER A 8 3.32 -18.21 5.94
CA SER A 8 3.76 -17.27 6.95
C SER A 8 5.13 -17.62 7.49
N GLY A 9 6.04 -16.67 7.47
CA GLY A 9 7.34 -16.78 8.12
C GLY A 9 7.42 -16.05 9.47
N GLU A 10 6.39 -15.27 9.83
CA GLU A 10 6.40 -14.43 11.04
C GLU A 10 5.43 -14.93 12.11
N GLU A 11 4.28 -15.42 11.69
CA GLU A 11 3.20 -15.79 12.60
C GLU A 11 2.98 -17.30 12.66
N SER A 12 2.66 -17.78 13.85
CA SER A 12 2.23 -19.15 14.05
C SER A 12 0.82 -19.39 13.51
N LEU A 13 0.48 -20.64 13.18
CA LEU A 13 -0.87 -21.02 12.74
C LEU A 13 -1.97 -20.57 13.72
N ARG A 14 -1.68 -20.57 15.03
CA ARG A 14 -2.62 -20.12 16.05
C ARG A 14 -2.90 -18.62 15.96
N GLN A 15 -1.88 -17.81 15.73
CA GLN A 15 -2.02 -16.35 15.57
C GLN A 15 -2.79 -16.01 14.30
N ILE A 16 -2.46 -16.68 13.18
CA ILE A 16 -3.18 -16.53 11.92
C ILE A 16 -4.66 -16.91 12.10
N LYS A 17 -4.94 -18.02 12.79
CA LYS A 17 -6.32 -18.44 13.06
C LYS A 17 -7.10 -17.40 13.87
N LEU A 18 -6.52 -16.87 14.95
CA LEU A 18 -7.17 -15.82 15.76
C LEU A 18 -7.48 -14.55 14.95
N ARG A 19 -6.64 -14.23 13.95
CA ARG A 19 -6.90 -13.12 13.04
C ARG A 19 -7.98 -13.47 12.03
N ALA A 20 -7.93 -14.66 11.46
CA ALA A 20 -8.89 -15.16 10.49
C ALA A 20 -10.31 -15.20 11.08
N ASP A 21 -10.46 -15.65 12.33
CA ASP A 21 -11.75 -15.72 13.01
C ASP A 21 -12.47 -14.36 13.12
N ARG A 22 -11.72 -13.24 13.09
CA ARG A 22 -12.27 -11.88 13.04
C ARG A 22 -12.74 -11.45 11.65
N LEU A 23 -12.11 -12.00 10.60
CA LEU A 23 -12.40 -11.66 9.22
C LEU A 23 -13.59 -12.45 8.64
N GLY A 24 -14.06 -13.47 9.36
CA GLY A 24 -15.18 -14.32 8.95
C GLY A 24 -14.79 -15.74 8.60
N SER A 25 -15.63 -16.44 7.83
CA SER A 25 -15.40 -17.82 7.43
C SER A 25 -14.62 -17.90 6.12
N PHE A 26 -13.64 -18.78 6.08
CA PHE A 26 -12.89 -19.13 4.88
C PHE A 26 -13.30 -20.51 4.36
N ASN A 27 -13.15 -20.71 3.06
CA ASN A 27 -13.45 -22.00 2.43
C ASN A 27 -12.26 -22.97 2.53
N ASP A 28 -12.50 -24.25 2.27
CA ASP A 28 -11.51 -25.33 2.36
C ASP A 28 -10.34 -25.22 1.35
N LYS A 29 -10.43 -24.26 0.41
CA LYS A 29 -9.39 -24.03 -0.58
C LYS A 29 -8.27 -23.10 -0.09
N LEU A 30 -8.45 -22.46 1.07
CA LEU A 30 -7.38 -21.74 1.74
C LEU A 30 -6.58 -22.71 2.61
N LYS A 31 -5.31 -22.89 2.27
CA LYS A 31 -4.35 -23.68 3.05
C LYS A 31 -3.34 -22.74 3.70
N LEU A 32 -2.96 -23.07 4.94
CA LEU A 32 -1.99 -22.30 5.72
C LEU A 32 -0.72 -23.14 5.90
N LEU A 33 0.42 -22.50 5.74
CA LEU A 33 1.76 -23.08 5.95
C LEU A 33 2.60 -22.12 6.77
N CYS A 34 3.25 -22.62 7.84
CA CYS A 34 4.30 -21.88 8.54
C CYS A 34 5.63 -22.48 8.15
N GLU A 35 6.35 -21.81 7.26
CA GLU A 35 7.63 -22.26 6.72
C GLU A 35 8.43 -21.02 6.23
N THR A 36 9.75 -21.11 6.35
CA THR A 36 10.68 -20.04 5.92
C THR A 36 11.74 -20.53 4.94
N ASN A 37 11.97 -21.85 4.88
CA ASN A 37 12.90 -22.46 3.93
C ASN A 37 12.25 -22.56 2.53
N LEU A 38 12.89 -21.96 1.54
CA LEU A 38 12.36 -21.89 0.17
C LEU A 38 12.30 -23.24 -0.55
N GLU A 39 13.20 -24.17 -0.24
CA GLU A 39 13.15 -25.51 -0.85
C GLU A 39 11.91 -26.28 -0.36
N ASN A 40 11.61 -26.22 0.94
CA ASN A 40 10.41 -26.81 1.50
C ASN A 40 9.13 -26.16 0.90
N ILE A 41 9.16 -24.83 0.75
CA ILE A 41 8.06 -24.08 0.14
C ILE A 41 7.85 -24.51 -1.32
N ARG A 42 8.92 -24.66 -2.09
CA ARG A 42 8.87 -25.16 -3.47
C ARG A 42 8.22 -26.52 -3.55
N GLU A 43 8.69 -27.50 -2.76
CA GLU A 43 8.13 -28.85 -2.73
C GLU A 43 6.63 -28.86 -2.41
N ILE A 44 6.21 -28.02 -1.46
CA ILE A 44 4.80 -27.93 -1.08
C ILE A 44 3.96 -27.31 -2.21
N ILE A 45 4.45 -26.26 -2.89
CA ILE A 45 3.77 -25.68 -4.04
C ILE A 45 3.67 -26.69 -5.18
N GLU A 46 4.73 -27.43 -5.48
CA GLU A 46 4.75 -28.50 -6.50
C GLU A 46 3.72 -29.58 -6.23
N ARG A 47 3.60 -29.99 -4.97
CA ARG A 47 2.65 -31.02 -4.53
C ARG A 47 1.21 -30.53 -4.49
N THR A 48 0.99 -29.31 -4.04
CA THR A 48 -0.37 -28.76 -3.81
C THR A 48 -0.96 -28.03 -5.01
N LYS A 49 -0.10 -27.54 -5.91
CA LYS A 49 -0.45 -26.79 -7.14
C LYS A 49 -1.54 -25.76 -6.89
N PRO A 50 -1.32 -24.78 -5.99
CA PRO A 50 -2.31 -23.75 -5.72
C PRO A 50 -2.43 -22.80 -6.94
N ASP A 51 -3.61 -22.21 -7.14
CA ASP A 51 -3.76 -21.13 -8.14
C ASP A 51 -3.01 -19.86 -7.72
N VAL A 52 -2.98 -19.61 -6.40
CA VAL A 52 -2.33 -18.44 -5.79
C VAL A 52 -1.51 -18.87 -4.57
N ALA A 53 -0.30 -18.35 -4.44
CA ALA A 53 0.49 -18.41 -3.23
C ALA A 53 0.73 -17.00 -2.66
N VAL A 54 0.63 -16.84 -1.35
CA VAL A 54 0.96 -15.61 -0.62
C VAL A 54 2.12 -15.89 0.30
N VAL A 55 3.20 -15.13 0.21
CA VAL A 55 4.41 -15.23 1.06
C VAL A 55 4.46 -14.01 1.98
N ASP A 56 4.30 -14.23 3.28
CA ASP A 56 4.24 -13.18 4.32
C ASP A 56 5.22 -13.48 5.47
N SER A 57 6.38 -12.83 5.52
CA SER A 57 6.93 -11.82 4.62
C SER A 57 8.21 -12.34 3.93
N ILE A 58 8.60 -11.70 2.83
CA ILE A 58 9.83 -12.07 2.11
C ILE A 58 11.08 -11.92 2.97
N GLN A 59 11.06 -11.04 3.97
CA GLN A 59 12.19 -10.80 4.85
C GLN A 59 12.51 -11.98 5.78
N THR A 60 11.56 -12.87 6.01
CA THR A 60 11.76 -14.06 6.84
C THR A 60 12.18 -15.28 6.05
N MET A 61 12.06 -15.24 4.72
CA MET A 61 12.42 -16.36 3.85
C MET A 61 13.93 -16.47 3.72
N PHE A 62 14.41 -17.69 3.59
CA PHE A 62 15.82 -17.97 3.36
C PHE A 62 16.04 -19.12 2.36
N HIS A 63 17.17 -19.02 1.67
CA HIS A 63 17.74 -20.07 0.82
C HIS A 63 19.03 -20.58 1.49
N GLU A 64 19.19 -21.88 1.61
CA GLU A 64 20.31 -22.49 2.35
C GLU A 64 21.69 -22.18 1.75
N ASP A 65 21.78 -22.05 0.43
CA ASP A 65 23.02 -21.74 -0.28
C ASP A 65 23.51 -20.30 -0.04
N ILE A 66 22.71 -19.46 0.58
CA ILE A 66 23.05 -18.06 0.87
C ILE A 66 23.44 -17.90 2.34
N THR A 67 24.70 -17.59 2.58
CA THR A 67 25.28 -17.51 3.94
C THR A 67 24.85 -16.28 4.74
N SER A 68 24.26 -15.27 4.08
CA SER A 68 23.77 -14.05 4.76
C SER A 68 22.45 -14.31 5.50
N ALA A 69 22.24 -13.56 6.57
CA ALA A 69 21.03 -13.70 7.40
C ALA A 69 19.73 -13.41 6.64
N PRO A 70 18.60 -14.04 7.04
CA PRO A 70 17.26 -13.66 6.55
C PRO A 70 17.03 -12.16 6.66
N GLY A 71 16.32 -11.56 5.71
CA GLY A 71 16.09 -10.11 5.65
C GLY A 71 17.24 -9.29 5.07
N SER A 72 18.43 -9.87 4.84
CA SER A 72 19.51 -9.19 4.11
C SER A 72 19.14 -8.99 2.64
N VAL A 73 19.76 -7.99 1.98
CA VAL A 73 19.51 -7.69 0.56
C VAL A 73 19.74 -8.91 -0.34
N SER A 74 20.79 -9.68 -0.08
CA SER A 74 21.12 -10.89 -0.84
C SER A 74 20.09 -11.99 -0.66
N GLN A 75 19.67 -12.26 0.58
CA GLN A 75 18.63 -13.26 0.85
C GLN A 75 17.28 -12.85 0.23
N VAL A 76 16.83 -11.62 0.43
CA VAL A 76 15.56 -11.13 -0.14
C VAL A 76 15.57 -11.19 -1.67
N ARG A 77 16.68 -10.83 -2.30
CA ARG A 77 16.82 -10.88 -3.76
C ARG A 77 16.77 -12.33 -4.28
N GLU A 78 17.51 -13.23 -3.67
CA GLU A 78 17.54 -14.63 -4.10
C GLU A 78 16.22 -15.34 -3.81
N SER A 79 15.64 -15.11 -2.65
CA SER A 79 14.31 -15.61 -2.31
C SER A 79 13.26 -15.19 -3.36
N THR A 80 13.34 -13.95 -3.81
CA THR A 80 12.45 -13.45 -4.87
C THR A 80 12.72 -14.11 -6.20
N ASN A 81 13.99 -14.35 -6.57
CA ASN A 81 14.35 -15.08 -7.80
C ASN A 81 13.76 -16.50 -7.80
N VAL A 82 13.88 -17.24 -6.70
CA VAL A 82 13.32 -18.57 -6.56
C VAL A 82 11.79 -18.55 -6.70
N LEU A 83 11.11 -17.64 -6.01
CA LEU A 83 9.65 -17.48 -6.11
C LEU A 83 9.20 -17.12 -7.53
N MET A 84 9.94 -16.27 -8.24
CA MET A 84 9.65 -15.94 -9.64
C MET A 84 9.83 -17.14 -10.58
N GLN A 85 10.85 -17.99 -10.34
CA GLN A 85 11.04 -19.21 -11.11
C GLN A 85 9.88 -20.19 -10.88
N ILE A 86 9.43 -20.34 -9.63
CA ILE A 86 8.24 -21.13 -9.27
C ILE A 86 6.99 -20.58 -9.98
N ALA A 87 6.75 -19.28 -9.88
CA ALA A 87 5.59 -18.64 -10.52
C ALA A 87 5.54 -18.91 -12.03
N LYS A 88 6.67 -18.69 -12.73
CA LYS A 88 6.77 -18.87 -14.18
C LYS A 88 6.75 -20.34 -14.61
N GLY A 89 7.44 -21.20 -13.86
CA GLY A 89 7.56 -22.62 -14.20
C GLY A 89 6.28 -23.41 -13.97
N MET A 90 5.47 -23.01 -13.00
CA MET A 90 4.25 -23.71 -12.60
C MET A 90 2.95 -22.98 -12.94
N GLY A 91 3.04 -21.74 -13.40
CA GLY A 91 1.83 -20.92 -13.69
C GLY A 91 1.07 -20.52 -12.42
N VAL A 92 1.74 -20.42 -11.27
CA VAL A 92 1.16 -20.01 -10.00
C VAL A 92 1.29 -18.49 -9.84
N SER A 93 0.21 -17.80 -9.48
CA SER A 93 0.29 -16.38 -9.14
C SER A 93 0.86 -16.22 -7.72
N ILE A 94 1.98 -15.51 -7.56
CA ILE A 94 2.62 -15.34 -6.26
C ILE A 94 2.50 -13.88 -5.80
N PHE A 95 1.92 -13.67 -4.61
CA PHE A 95 1.93 -12.41 -3.89
C PHE A 95 3.07 -12.44 -2.87
N ILE A 96 3.97 -11.48 -2.97
CA ILE A 96 5.09 -11.31 -2.04
C ILE A 96 4.78 -10.10 -1.16
N VAL A 97 4.59 -10.34 0.14
CA VAL A 97 4.43 -9.29 1.13
C VAL A 97 5.82 -8.87 1.61
N GLY A 98 6.07 -7.57 1.62
CA GLY A 98 7.32 -6.97 2.11
C GLY A 98 7.05 -5.77 3.00
N HIS A 99 7.84 -5.65 4.07
CA HIS A 99 7.74 -4.53 5.00
C HIS A 99 8.70 -3.40 4.62
N VAL A 100 8.20 -2.17 4.62
CA VAL A 100 9.03 -0.97 4.44
C VAL A 100 9.56 -0.55 5.81
N THR A 101 10.88 -0.55 5.97
CA THR A 101 11.50 -0.01 7.20
C THR A 101 11.85 1.46 7.04
N LYS A 102 11.64 2.24 8.10
CA LYS A 102 11.95 3.68 8.12
C LYS A 102 13.46 3.97 8.03
N GLU A 103 14.31 3.00 8.36
CA GLU A 103 15.75 3.20 8.57
C GLU A 103 16.66 2.65 7.46
N GLY A 104 16.13 2.12 6.38
CA GLY A 104 16.91 1.76 5.18
C GLY A 104 17.89 0.58 5.31
N ASN A 105 18.03 -0.06 6.46
CA ASN A 105 19.03 -1.11 6.73
C ASN A 105 18.52 -2.54 6.46
N VAL A 106 17.22 -2.75 6.37
CA VAL A 106 16.63 -4.02 5.90
C VAL A 106 16.30 -3.87 4.43
N ALA A 107 16.56 -4.90 3.63
CA ALA A 107 16.26 -4.90 2.21
C ALA A 107 14.81 -4.48 1.99
N GLY A 108 14.66 -3.20 1.69
CA GLY A 108 13.34 -2.61 1.47
C GLY A 108 12.77 -3.06 0.12
N PRO A 109 11.48 -2.82 -0.13
CA PRO A 109 10.78 -3.22 -1.34
C PRO A 109 11.43 -2.73 -2.64
N ARG A 110 12.25 -1.68 -2.61
CA ARG A 110 12.97 -1.17 -3.79
C ARG A 110 13.83 -2.22 -4.51
N VAL A 111 14.39 -3.19 -3.77
CA VAL A 111 15.16 -4.29 -4.37
C VAL A 111 14.26 -5.17 -5.23
N LEU A 112 13.00 -5.35 -4.82
CA LEU A 112 12.02 -6.23 -5.48
C LEU A 112 11.30 -5.55 -6.65
N GLU A 113 11.19 -4.22 -6.64
CA GLU A 113 10.42 -3.46 -7.63
C GLU A 113 10.85 -3.75 -9.08
N HIS A 114 12.15 -3.97 -9.29
CA HIS A 114 12.66 -4.28 -10.63
C HIS A 114 12.42 -5.72 -11.05
N MET A 115 12.25 -6.63 -10.09
CA MET A 115 12.15 -8.07 -10.32
C MET A 115 10.72 -8.51 -10.61
N VAL A 116 9.75 -8.02 -9.85
CA VAL A 116 8.34 -8.43 -9.93
C VAL A 116 7.59 -7.71 -11.05
N ASP A 117 6.45 -8.26 -11.46
CA ASP A 117 5.63 -7.72 -12.55
C ASP A 117 4.75 -6.56 -12.10
N THR A 118 4.25 -6.61 -10.87
CA THR A 118 3.38 -5.59 -10.29
C THR A 118 3.89 -5.22 -8.90
N VAL A 119 3.86 -3.93 -8.58
CA VAL A 119 4.21 -3.40 -7.26
C VAL A 119 3.06 -2.55 -6.76
N LEU A 120 2.55 -2.91 -5.59
CA LEU A 120 1.50 -2.19 -4.88
C LEU A 120 2.05 -1.68 -3.56
N TYR A 121 1.86 -0.39 -3.30
CA TYR A 121 2.16 0.21 -2.00
C TYR A 121 0.88 0.37 -1.19
N PHE A 122 0.97 -0.01 0.07
CA PHE A 122 -0.09 0.18 1.04
C PHE A 122 0.28 1.37 1.94
N GLU A 123 -0.32 2.52 1.67
CA GLU A 123 -0.01 3.79 2.30
C GLU A 123 -1.06 4.12 3.37
N GLY A 124 -0.65 4.78 4.46
CA GLY A 124 -1.58 5.27 5.47
C GLY A 124 -0.87 5.97 6.62
N ASP A 125 -1.51 6.97 7.18
CA ASP A 125 -1.07 7.60 8.42
C ASP A 125 -1.48 6.74 9.63
N ARG A 126 -0.66 6.73 10.68
CA ARG A 126 -0.95 6.00 11.93
C ARG A 126 -2.19 6.53 12.65
N HIS A 127 -2.52 7.80 12.43
CA HIS A 127 -3.65 8.48 13.05
C HIS A 127 -4.91 8.50 12.19
N ALA A 128 -4.81 8.06 10.92
CA ALA A 128 -5.94 7.98 10.01
C ALA A 128 -6.49 6.55 9.95
N SER A 129 -7.81 6.41 9.96
CA SER A 129 -8.49 5.11 9.77
C SER A 129 -8.38 4.59 8.33
N TYR A 130 -7.93 5.43 7.38
CA TYR A 130 -7.87 5.09 5.97
C TYR A 130 -6.51 4.53 5.55
N ARG A 131 -6.58 3.69 4.52
CA ARG A 131 -5.43 3.12 3.84
C ARG A 131 -5.64 3.27 2.34
N ILE A 132 -4.57 3.63 1.64
CA ILE A 132 -4.57 3.74 0.18
C ILE A 132 -3.70 2.63 -0.38
N LEU A 133 -4.24 1.87 -1.30
CA LEU A 133 -3.49 0.91 -2.10
C LEU A 133 -3.17 1.56 -3.45
N ARG A 134 -1.90 1.79 -3.72
CA ARG A 134 -1.41 2.46 -4.91
C ARG A 134 -0.55 1.54 -5.76
N ALA A 135 -0.87 1.44 -7.04
CA ALA A 135 0.00 0.77 -8.01
C ALA A 135 1.18 1.69 -8.37
N VAL A 136 2.42 1.21 -8.14
CA VAL A 136 3.66 1.93 -8.50
C VAL A 136 4.26 1.36 -9.78
N LYS A 137 4.08 0.05 -10.00
CA LYS A 137 4.49 -0.66 -11.22
C LYS A 137 3.42 -1.66 -11.61
N ASN A 138 3.13 -1.73 -12.89
CA ASN A 138 2.27 -2.77 -13.45
C ASN A 138 2.67 -3.03 -14.91
N ARG A 139 3.23 -4.21 -15.18
CA ARG A 139 3.63 -4.60 -16.55
C ARG A 139 2.43 -4.86 -17.47
N PHE A 140 1.26 -5.12 -16.91
CA PHE A 140 0.08 -5.57 -17.64
C PHE A 140 -1.02 -4.52 -17.75
N GLY A 141 -0.80 -3.31 -17.20
CA GLY A 141 -1.82 -2.26 -17.21
C GLY A 141 -1.36 -0.94 -16.62
N SER A 142 -2.33 -0.06 -16.39
CA SER A 142 -2.11 1.26 -15.81
C SER A 142 -1.71 1.18 -14.33
N THR A 143 -0.94 2.16 -13.89
CA THR A 143 -0.63 2.41 -12.47
C THR A 143 -1.43 3.59 -11.90
N ASN A 144 -2.37 4.15 -12.68
CA ASN A 144 -3.12 5.36 -12.31
C ASN A 144 -4.31 5.06 -11.38
N GLU A 145 -4.59 3.80 -11.08
CA GLU A 145 -5.70 3.42 -10.21
C GLU A 145 -5.24 3.37 -8.75
N ILE A 146 -6.13 3.84 -7.86
CA ILE A 146 -5.96 3.71 -6.41
C ILE A 146 -7.16 3.01 -5.78
N GLY A 147 -6.90 2.18 -4.78
CA GLY A 147 -7.92 1.65 -3.86
C GLY A 147 -7.91 2.42 -2.55
N VAL A 148 -9.06 2.82 -2.04
CA VAL A 148 -9.19 3.46 -0.73
C VAL A 148 -9.95 2.51 0.19
N PHE A 149 -9.38 2.26 1.37
CA PHE A 149 -9.93 1.35 2.36
C PHE A 149 -10.02 2.02 3.72
N GLU A 150 -11.02 1.63 4.50
CA GLU A 150 -11.16 2.01 5.89
C GLU A 150 -10.81 0.83 6.80
N MET A 151 -10.03 1.11 7.85
CA MET A 151 -9.71 0.11 8.87
C MET A 151 -10.85 0.00 9.87
N GLN A 152 -11.56 -1.12 9.84
CA GLN A 152 -12.63 -1.45 10.76
C GLN A 152 -12.26 -2.59 11.72
N ASN A 153 -13.10 -2.87 12.72
CA ASN A 153 -12.86 -3.99 13.63
C ASN A 153 -12.90 -5.35 12.93
N THR A 154 -13.63 -5.45 11.82
CA THR A 154 -13.78 -6.61 10.95
C THR A 154 -12.68 -6.74 9.90
N GLY A 155 -11.78 -5.74 9.79
CA GLY A 155 -10.70 -5.69 8.79
C GLY A 155 -10.75 -4.44 7.94
N LEU A 156 -10.23 -4.54 6.71
CA LEU A 156 -10.25 -3.46 5.74
C LEU A 156 -11.52 -3.53 4.90
N GLU A 157 -12.26 -2.43 4.86
CA GLU A 157 -13.45 -2.28 4.01
C GLU A 157 -13.19 -1.26 2.91
N GLU A 158 -13.67 -1.55 1.70
CA GLU A 158 -13.52 -0.65 0.54
C GLU A 158 -14.36 0.62 0.74
N VAL A 159 -13.72 1.77 0.57
CA VAL A 159 -14.39 3.08 0.49
C VAL A 159 -14.77 3.36 -0.95
N ARG A 160 -16.01 3.10 -1.31
CA ARG A 160 -16.49 3.26 -2.70
C ARG A 160 -16.52 4.71 -3.15
N ASN A 161 -16.84 5.64 -2.25
CA ASN A 161 -16.88 7.08 -2.53
C ASN A 161 -16.00 7.87 -1.55
N PRO A 162 -14.68 8.00 -1.81
CA PRO A 162 -13.79 8.79 -0.98
C PRO A 162 -14.20 10.27 -0.86
N SER A 163 -14.83 10.82 -1.90
CA SER A 163 -15.28 12.21 -1.91
C SER A 163 -16.34 12.50 -0.85
N GLU A 164 -17.32 11.60 -0.71
CA GLU A 164 -18.36 11.72 0.32
C GLU A 164 -17.77 11.77 1.73
N PHE A 165 -16.78 10.90 1.95
CA PHE A 165 -16.09 10.85 3.22
C PHE A 165 -15.26 12.11 3.50
N LEU A 166 -14.47 12.58 2.55
CA LEU A 166 -13.63 13.79 2.69
C LEU A 166 -14.44 15.07 2.86
N LEU A 167 -15.70 15.07 2.42
CA LEU A 167 -16.62 16.19 2.57
C LEU A 167 -17.53 16.06 3.80
N ASN A 168 -17.49 14.93 4.50
CA ASN A 168 -18.31 14.69 5.67
C ASN A 168 -17.89 15.63 6.82
N GLY A 169 -18.87 16.24 7.46
CA GLY A 169 -18.65 17.22 8.54
C GLY A 169 -18.28 18.62 8.08
N ARG A 170 -18.28 18.89 6.76
CA ARG A 170 -18.09 20.24 6.24
C ARG A 170 -19.23 21.17 6.74
N PRO A 171 -18.91 22.33 7.33
CA PRO A 171 -19.92 23.30 7.70
C PRO A 171 -20.57 23.90 6.44
N GLU A 172 -21.88 23.94 6.37
CA GLU A 172 -22.61 24.59 5.29
C GLU A 172 -22.39 26.10 5.36
N ASN A 173 -22.11 26.73 4.21
CA ASN A 173 -21.92 28.17 4.06
C ASN A 173 -20.78 28.80 4.90
N ALA A 174 -19.75 28.03 5.24
CA ALA A 174 -18.57 28.59 5.90
C ALA A 174 -17.74 29.45 4.95
N SER A 175 -17.44 30.67 5.40
CA SER A 175 -16.51 31.55 4.69
C SER A 175 -15.11 30.96 4.68
N GLY A 176 -14.42 31.06 3.55
CA GLY A 176 -13.06 30.54 3.39
C GLY A 176 -12.98 29.03 3.11
N SER A 177 -14.09 28.36 2.80
CA SER A 177 -14.15 26.97 2.43
C SER A 177 -14.73 26.80 1.02
N VAL A 178 -14.04 26.03 0.17
CA VAL A 178 -14.50 25.69 -1.19
C VAL A 178 -14.22 24.22 -1.48
N VAL A 179 -15.12 23.58 -2.23
CA VAL A 179 -14.90 22.23 -2.75
C VAL A 179 -14.18 22.33 -4.10
N ALA A 180 -13.07 21.64 -4.20
CA ALA A 180 -12.32 21.48 -5.44
C ALA A 180 -12.24 20.01 -5.83
N CYS A 181 -12.04 19.75 -7.12
CA CYS A 181 -11.79 18.41 -7.63
C CYS A 181 -10.29 18.22 -7.82
N SER A 182 -9.73 17.23 -7.12
CA SER A 182 -8.37 16.74 -7.34
C SER A 182 -8.42 15.46 -8.16
N MET A 183 -7.41 15.22 -9.00
CA MET A 183 -7.27 13.98 -9.74
C MET A 183 -6.17 13.12 -9.11
N GLU A 184 -6.53 11.95 -8.63
CA GLU A 184 -5.59 10.91 -8.20
C GLU A 184 -5.58 9.79 -9.24
N GLY A 185 -4.56 9.82 -10.12
CA GLY A 185 -4.56 9.00 -11.32
C GLY A 185 -5.69 9.34 -12.26
N THR A 186 -6.60 8.41 -12.51
CA THR A 186 -7.83 8.62 -13.32
C THR A 186 -9.06 8.93 -12.48
N ARG A 187 -8.95 8.88 -11.15
CA ARG A 187 -10.08 9.03 -10.23
C ARG A 187 -10.25 10.48 -9.78
N PRO A 188 -11.38 11.13 -10.05
CA PRO A 188 -11.70 12.42 -9.47
C PRO A 188 -12.06 12.27 -7.98
N ILE A 189 -11.45 13.08 -7.14
CA ILE A 189 -11.71 13.12 -5.69
C ILE A 189 -12.07 14.55 -5.32
N LEU A 190 -13.23 14.73 -4.71
CA LEU A 190 -13.63 16.04 -4.19
C LEU A 190 -12.99 16.24 -2.83
N VAL A 191 -12.32 17.39 -2.66
CA VAL A 191 -11.63 17.78 -1.44
C VAL A 191 -12.07 19.16 -1.01
N GLU A 192 -12.14 19.39 0.28
CA GLU A 192 -12.35 20.71 0.82
C GLU A 192 -11.02 21.45 0.90
N ILE A 193 -10.99 22.66 0.34
CA ILE A 193 -9.87 23.59 0.48
C ILE A 193 -10.33 24.72 1.41
N GLN A 194 -9.55 24.91 2.47
CA GLN A 194 -9.82 25.93 3.46
C GLN A 194 -8.76 27.04 3.39
N ALA A 195 -9.18 28.28 3.47
CA ALA A 195 -8.33 29.46 3.54
C ALA A 195 -8.72 30.30 4.75
N LEU A 196 -7.76 30.54 5.63
CA LEU A 196 -7.92 31.42 6.77
C LEU A 196 -7.15 32.72 6.50
N VAL A 197 -7.86 33.84 6.53
CA VAL A 197 -7.28 35.19 6.40
C VAL A 197 -7.52 35.97 7.70
N CYS A 198 -6.44 36.44 8.28
CA CYS A 198 -6.49 37.27 9.48
C CYS A 198 -5.60 38.50 9.32
N GLN A 199 -5.89 39.55 10.08
CA GLN A 199 -5.08 40.77 10.13
C GLN A 199 -3.71 40.45 10.75
N SER A 200 -2.63 40.86 10.07
CA SER A 200 -1.26 40.63 10.55
C SER A 200 -0.72 41.90 11.23
N ASN A 201 -0.31 41.77 12.49
CA ASN A 201 0.34 42.81 13.26
C ASN A 201 1.88 42.85 13.05
N PHE A 202 2.42 42.00 12.17
CA PHE A 202 3.87 41.80 11.96
C PHE A 202 4.46 42.63 10.80
N GLY A 203 3.72 43.61 10.25
CA GLY A 203 4.21 44.47 9.19
C GLY A 203 4.38 43.83 7.80
N ILE A 204 4.72 42.54 7.74
CA ILE A 204 4.88 41.75 6.50
C ILE A 204 3.85 40.63 6.48
N PRO A 205 3.04 40.52 5.41
CA PRO A 205 2.09 39.41 5.28
C PRO A 205 2.79 38.05 5.28
N ARG A 206 2.35 37.18 6.16
CA ARG A 206 2.82 35.78 6.19
C ARG A 206 1.81 34.88 5.50
N ARG A 207 2.29 33.89 4.79
CA ARG A 207 1.47 32.85 4.15
C ARG A 207 1.98 31.48 4.59
N THR A 208 1.08 30.57 4.81
CA THR A 208 1.38 29.18 5.13
C THR A 208 0.48 28.32 4.26
N ALA A 209 1.01 27.25 3.71
CA ALA A 209 0.25 26.26 2.97
C ALA A 209 0.48 24.89 3.61
N VAL A 210 -0.60 24.13 3.82
CA VAL A 210 -0.58 22.77 4.35
C VAL A 210 -1.31 21.88 3.35
N GLY A 211 -0.74 20.72 3.03
CA GLY A 211 -1.32 19.80 2.03
C GLY A 211 -1.18 20.26 0.57
N THR A 212 -0.49 21.38 0.31
CA THR A 212 -0.19 21.85 -1.05
C THR A 212 1.18 22.52 -1.11
N ASP A 213 1.75 22.63 -2.32
CA ASP A 213 3.06 23.24 -2.51
C ASP A 213 3.01 24.75 -2.27
N PHE A 214 3.80 25.23 -1.33
CA PHE A 214 3.84 26.62 -0.91
C PHE A 214 4.26 27.58 -2.04
N ASN A 215 5.23 27.19 -2.87
CA ASN A 215 5.71 28.04 -3.96
C ASN A 215 4.65 28.17 -5.05
N ARG A 216 3.93 27.08 -5.32
CA ARG A 216 2.83 27.07 -6.27
C ARG A 216 1.67 27.97 -5.81
N VAL A 217 1.33 27.94 -4.53
CA VAL A 217 0.33 28.86 -3.95
C VAL A 217 0.76 30.31 -4.13
N ASN A 218 2.02 30.66 -3.82
CA ASN A 218 2.51 32.03 -3.99
C ASN A 218 2.51 32.47 -5.45
N LEU A 219 2.85 31.58 -6.39
CA LEU A 219 2.83 31.86 -7.82
C LEU A 219 1.40 32.15 -8.30
N LEU A 220 0.42 31.33 -7.91
CA LEU A 220 -0.99 31.53 -8.25
C LEU A 220 -1.54 32.84 -7.68
N MET A 221 -1.20 33.17 -6.45
CA MET A 221 -1.58 34.45 -5.81
C MET A 221 -0.96 35.64 -6.52
N ALA A 222 0.25 35.52 -7.09
CA ALA A 222 0.88 36.58 -7.85
C ALA A 222 0.20 36.80 -9.23
N VAL A 223 -0.27 35.73 -9.85
CA VAL A 223 -1.03 35.78 -11.11
C VAL A 223 -2.40 36.44 -10.89
N ASP A 224 -3.12 36.02 -9.83
CA ASP A 224 -4.45 36.57 -9.50
C ASP A 224 -4.41 38.08 -9.24
N ARG A 225 -3.39 38.58 -8.55
CA ARG A 225 -3.20 40.03 -8.32
C ARG A 225 -3.01 40.85 -9.61
N LYS A 226 -2.55 40.27 -10.71
CA LYS A 226 -2.40 40.92 -11.99
C LYS A 226 -3.71 40.98 -12.80
N SER A 227 -4.65 40.09 -12.48
CA SER A 227 -5.95 40.05 -13.18
C SER A 227 -7.00 40.97 -12.58
N VAL A 228 -6.69 41.67 -11.50
CA VAL A 228 -7.59 42.65 -10.80
C VAL A 228 -7.16 44.11 -10.99
N VAL A 229 -6.34 44.39 -12.01
CA VAL A 229 -5.96 45.77 -12.40
C VAL A 229 -6.63 46.15 -13.70
#